data_5e7a883656f5e7748f13c4bda54b4b94
#
_entry.id   5e7a883656f5e7748f13c4bda54b4b94
#
_cell.length_a   1.000
_cell.length_b   1.000
_cell.length_c   1.000
_cell.angle_alpha   90.00
_cell.angle_beta   90.00
_cell.angle_gamma   90.00
#
_symmetry.space_group_name_H-M   'P 1'
#
loop_
_entity.id
_entity.type
_entity.pdbx_description
1 polymer ?
#
loop_
_entity_poly.entity_id
_entity_poly.type
_entity_poly.pdbx_seq_one_letter_code
_entity_poly.pdbx_strand_id
1 'polypeptide(L)'
;MKLVYFIDGIQGMGGMERIIIGKANALANELNHDVTIISAYSSDKPICYPIDSKVRFVSLDIEKARHDCNALMLVYEQMRVFLQTLCRTRRQLRQIKPDAIFFVWVLGAIMLPFVGGKARKIFESHSSLSNTPHHYFLRLMEQFADTIVTLTEGNAKEFKHCKDVRVIPNYTQKPSKRVIDYSAKRAIAVGRLDPVKGFDRLIRMWKNTEDLHADWTLDIFGEGPLEDELRQQIVSSHLTDSVRLRGYSDNIIDEYSNYSVHLMTSHAEGQGLVLLEAQAAGLPSVTFNFQFGASDVVTNESNGLLVAQDDEIAFQQAMCRIMNSEEDRKRMGEENLRQSCRYTKVSIIKLWNELLKDYS
;
A
#
# COMPACT_ATOMS: atom_id res chain seq x y z
N MET A 1 25.94 6.24 3.33
CA MET A 1 25.64 5.20 4.34
C MET A 1 25.41 3.87 3.63
N LYS A 2 25.65 2.75 4.32
CA LYS A 2 25.27 1.40 3.90
C LYS A 2 23.92 1.05 4.50
N LEU A 3 22.93 0.86 3.66
CA LEU A 3 21.54 0.61 4.04
C LEU A 3 21.12 -0.79 3.63
N VAL A 4 20.42 -1.49 4.51
CA VAL A 4 19.89 -2.82 4.23
C VAL A 4 18.37 -2.82 4.41
N TYR A 5 17.62 -3.25 3.38
CA TYR A 5 16.22 -3.62 3.49
C TYR A 5 16.15 -5.12 3.75
N PHE A 6 15.55 -5.51 4.86
CA PHE A 6 15.22 -6.91 5.17
C PHE A 6 13.72 -7.11 4.99
N ILE A 7 13.35 -7.97 4.05
CA ILE A 7 11.96 -8.22 3.65
C ILE A 7 11.68 -9.71 3.50
N ASP A 8 10.41 -10.08 3.56
CA ASP A 8 9.96 -11.47 3.38
C ASP A 8 10.19 -11.93 1.94
N GLY A 9 9.77 -11.13 0.96
CA GLY A 9 9.90 -11.36 -0.47
C GLY A 9 9.49 -10.12 -1.28
N ILE A 10 9.90 -10.06 -2.54
CA ILE A 10 9.60 -8.93 -3.45
C ILE A 10 9.04 -9.37 -4.81
N GLN A 11 8.60 -10.61 -4.92
CA GLN A 11 8.10 -11.19 -6.17
C GLN A 11 6.60 -10.94 -6.40
N GLY A 12 5.96 -10.16 -5.54
CA GLY A 12 4.56 -9.76 -5.71
C GLY A 12 4.39 -8.55 -6.63
N MET A 13 3.18 -8.39 -7.19
CA MET A 13 2.77 -7.19 -7.95
C MET A 13 2.05 -6.17 -7.06
N GLY A 14 2.22 -6.24 -5.75
CA GLY A 14 1.56 -5.36 -4.79
C GLY A 14 2.14 -3.95 -4.74
N GLY A 15 1.36 -3.01 -4.23
CA GLY A 15 1.81 -1.63 -4.05
C GLY A 15 2.97 -1.50 -3.06
N MET A 16 3.11 -2.43 -2.12
CA MET A 16 4.18 -2.39 -1.12
C MET A 16 5.54 -2.74 -1.74
N GLU A 17 5.61 -3.78 -2.57
CA GLU A 17 6.82 -4.15 -3.31
C GLU A 17 7.28 -3.00 -4.20
N ARG A 18 6.34 -2.35 -4.90
CA ARG A 18 6.60 -1.17 -5.73
C ARG A 18 7.22 -0.04 -4.90
N ILE A 19 6.67 0.26 -3.73
CA ILE A 19 7.17 1.34 -2.87
C ILE A 19 8.56 1.01 -2.31
N ILE A 20 8.77 -0.20 -1.80
CA ILE A 20 10.07 -0.60 -1.21
C ILE A 20 11.18 -0.55 -2.26
N ILE A 21 10.95 -1.17 -3.44
CA ILE A 21 11.94 -1.15 -4.54
C ILE A 21 12.17 0.27 -5.04
N GLY A 22 11.10 1.04 -5.25
CA GLY A 22 11.23 2.42 -5.71
C GLY A 22 11.96 3.32 -4.72
N LYS A 23 11.76 3.13 -3.41
CA LYS A 23 12.49 3.83 -2.36
C LYS A 23 13.96 3.39 -2.31
N ALA A 24 14.26 2.10 -2.37
CA ALA A 24 15.63 1.59 -2.43
C ALA A 24 16.40 2.18 -3.62
N ASN A 25 15.77 2.19 -4.79
CA ASN A 25 16.33 2.81 -6.00
C ASN A 25 16.59 4.31 -5.82
N ALA A 26 15.66 5.04 -5.17
CA ALA A 26 15.82 6.48 -4.91
C ALA A 26 16.96 6.77 -3.94
N LEU A 27 17.05 6.01 -2.83
CA LEU A 27 18.13 6.15 -1.85
C LEU A 27 19.52 5.88 -2.48
N ALA A 28 19.60 4.94 -3.41
CA ALA A 28 20.83 4.63 -4.13
C ALA A 28 21.19 5.69 -5.18
N ASN A 29 20.21 6.15 -5.98
CA ASN A 29 20.48 7.02 -7.12
C ASN A 29 20.51 8.50 -6.78
N GLU A 30 19.58 8.94 -5.92
CA GLU A 30 19.39 10.37 -5.62
C GLU A 30 20.20 10.81 -4.39
N LEU A 31 20.40 9.89 -3.41
CA LEU A 31 21.13 10.18 -2.18
C LEU A 31 22.49 9.48 -2.10
N ASN A 32 22.89 8.73 -3.13
CA ASN A 32 24.18 8.02 -3.21
C ASN A 32 24.48 7.11 -2.01
N HIS A 33 23.45 6.43 -1.47
CA HIS A 33 23.65 5.41 -0.46
C HIS A 33 23.99 4.05 -1.11
N ASP A 34 24.77 3.23 -0.38
CA ASP A 34 25.03 1.83 -0.75
C ASP A 34 23.86 0.98 -0.21
N VAL A 35 22.92 0.60 -1.10
CA VAL A 35 21.66 -0.04 -0.71
C VAL A 35 21.68 -1.51 -1.08
N THR A 36 21.34 -2.37 -0.12
CA THR A 36 21.15 -3.80 -0.32
C THR A 36 19.75 -4.22 0.09
N ILE A 37 19.03 -4.94 -0.76
CA ILE A 37 17.77 -5.61 -0.42
C ILE A 37 18.08 -7.07 -0.12
N ILE A 38 17.71 -7.55 1.07
CA ILE A 38 17.78 -8.95 1.47
C ILE A 38 16.36 -9.51 1.51
N SER A 39 16.05 -10.42 0.60
CA SER A 39 14.79 -11.19 0.56
C SER A 39 14.97 -12.51 1.29
N ALA A 40 14.09 -12.82 2.23
CA ALA A 40 14.19 -14.03 3.05
C ALA A 40 13.75 -15.29 2.27
N TYR A 41 12.57 -15.26 1.69
CA TYR A 41 11.99 -16.45 1.06
C TYR A 41 12.37 -16.61 -0.40
N SER A 42 12.59 -17.87 -0.79
CA SER A 42 12.69 -18.24 -2.20
C SER A 42 11.33 -18.09 -2.89
N SER A 43 11.38 -17.78 -4.18
CA SER A 43 10.19 -17.74 -5.03
C SER A 43 10.59 -18.02 -6.49
N ASP A 44 9.79 -18.84 -7.16
CA ASP A 44 9.93 -19.10 -8.60
C ASP A 44 9.35 -17.96 -9.44
N LYS A 45 8.65 -17.00 -8.82
CA LYS A 45 8.08 -15.85 -9.51
C LYS A 45 9.15 -14.80 -9.77
N PRO A 46 9.14 -14.15 -10.94
CA PRO A 46 10.06 -13.06 -11.23
C PRO A 46 9.77 -11.83 -10.34
N ILE A 47 10.78 -11.00 -10.19
CA ILE A 47 10.63 -9.68 -9.57
C ILE A 47 9.92 -8.78 -10.58
N CYS A 48 8.74 -8.27 -10.20
CA CYS A 48 7.87 -7.53 -11.12
C CYS A 48 8.31 -6.07 -11.31
N TYR A 49 8.96 -5.48 -10.31
CA TYR A 49 9.42 -4.09 -10.37
C TYR A 49 10.93 -4.02 -10.57
N PRO A 50 11.44 -3.12 -11.45
CA PRO A 50 12.86 -3.06 -11.77
C PRO A 50 13.68 -2.61 -10.56
N ILE A 51 14.69 -3.40 -10.19
CA ILE A 51 15.73 -3.04 -9.24
C ILE A 51 16.86 -2.38 -10.02
N ASP A 52 17.24 -1.16 -9.62
CA ASP A 52 18.34 -0.44 -10.24
C ASP A 52 19.68 -1.17 -10.04
N SER A 53 20.59 -1.04 -10.99
CA SER A 53 21.91 -1.70 -10.96
C SER A 53 22.78 -1.26 -9.77
N LYS A 54 22.53 -0.10 -9.18
CA LYS A 54 23.19 0.38 -7.96
C LYS A 54 22.66 -0.25 -6.68
N VAL A 55 21.49 -0.91 -6.72
CA VAL A 55 20.91 -1.60 -5.59
C VAL A 55 21.29 -3.07 -5.64
N ARG A 56 22.01 -3.54 -4.63
CA ARG A 56 22.37 -4.94 -4.50
C ARG A 56 21.17 -5.75 -4.05
N PHE A 57 20.84 -6.82 -4.75
CA PHE A 57 19.82 -7.79 -4.34
C PHE A 57 20.46 -9.09 -3.85
N VAL A 58 19.99 -9.60 -2.71
CA VAL A 58 20.42 -10.86 -2.09
C VAL A 58 19.20 -11.66 -1.70
N SER A 59 19.01 -12.84 -2.31
CA SER A 59 18.05 -13.83 -1.82
C SER A 59 18.71 -14.73 -0.77
N LEU A 60 18.00 -14.99 0.33
CA LEU A 60 18.43 -15.98 1.30
C LEU A 60 17.96 -17.40 0.94
N ASP A 61 17.09 -17.54 -0.06
CA ASP A 61 16.57 -18.79 -0.59
C ASP A 61 16.05 -19.73 0.50
N ILE A 62 15.21 -19.21 1.39
CA ILE A 62 14.59 -19.98 2.46
C ILE A 62 13.21 -20.43 2.00
N GLU A 63 12.99 -21.73 2.05
CA GLU A 63 11.67 -22.32 1.84
C GLU A 63 10.74 -21.99 3.00
N LYS A 64 9.51 -21.55 2.70
CA LYS A 64 8.48 -21.30 3.70
C LYS A 64 8.17 -22.57 4.50
N ALA A 65 7.69 -22.38 5.74
CA ALA A 65 7.23 -23.49 6.57
C ALA A 65 6.05 -24.21 5.89
N ARG A 66 6.03 -25.53 5.97
CA ARG A 66 4.90 -26.34 5.49
C ARG A 66 3.76 -26.22 6.51
N HIS A 67 2.54 -26.03 6.00
CA HIS A 67 1.33 -25.88 6.82
C HIS A 67 0.43 -27.13 6.80
N ASP A 68 0.69 -28.08 5.91
CA ASP A 68 -0.04 -29.34 5.71
C ASP A 68 0.46 -30.49 6.61
N CYS A 69 0.87 -30.17 7.84
CA CYS A 69 1.47 -31.10 8.77
C CYS A 69 0.85 -30.98 10.18
N ASN A 70 1.13 -31.96 11.04
CA ASN A 70 0.66 -31.93 12.43
C ASN A 70 1.33 -30.78 13.24
N ALA A 71 0.76 -30.48 14.42
CA ALA A 71 1.19 -29.32 15.23
C ALA A 71 2.68 -29.38 15.62
N LEU A 72 3.23 -30.55 15.95
CA LEU A 72 4.65 -30.72 16.32
C LEU A 72 5.56 -30.43 15.11
N MET A 73 5.18 -30.92 13.94
CA MET A 73 5.93 -30.70 12.71
C MET A 73 5.85 -29.25 12.28
N LEU A 74 4.71 -28.60 12.49
CA LEU A 74 4.56 -27.16 12.20
C LEU A 74 5.49 -26.30 13.08
N VAL A 75 5.57 -26.62 14.38
CA VAL A 75 6.52 -25.94 15.30
C VAL A 75 7.97 -26.16 14.84
N TYR A 76 8.32 -27.38 14.46
CA TYR A 76 9.65 -27.71 13.93
C TYR A 76 9.95 -26.90 12.65
N GLU A 77 9.02 -26.85 11.69
CA GLU A 77 9.17 -26.11 10.44
C GLU A 77 9.32 -24.59 10.68
N GLN A 78 8.53 -24.01 11.58
CA GLN A 78 8.65 -22.61 11.96
C GLN A 78 10.01 -22.32 12.61
N MET A 79 10.48 -23.20 13.50
CA MET A 79 11.79 -23.07 14.13
C MET A 79 12.92 -23.21 13.09
N ARG A 80 12.82 -24.15 12.16
CA ARG A 80 13.76 -24.33 11.05
C ARG A 80 13.88 -23.04 10.23
N VAL A 81 12.74 -22.50 9.78
CA VAL A 81 12.68 -21.25 9.01
C VAL A 81 13.30 -20.11 9.79
N PHE A 82 12.93 -19.94 11.06
CA PHE A 82 13.49 -18.90 11.92
C PHE A 82 15.01 -18.98 12.05
N LEU A 83 15.54 -20.17 12.38
CA LEU A 83 16.98 -20.36 12.56
C LEU A 83 17.76 -20.17 11.26
N GLN A 84 17.24 -20.67 10.14
CA GLN A 84 17.86 -20.45 8.83
C GLN A 84 17.88 -18.96 8.46
N THR A 85 16.75 -18.25 8.66
CA THR A 85 16.64 -16.82 8.44
C THR A 85 17.65 -16.06 9.28
N LEU A 86 17.72 -16.37 10.58
CA LEU A 86 18.63 -15.74 11.51
C LEU A 86 20.11 -15.93 11.11
N CYS A 87 20.51 -17.17 10.85
CA CYS A 87 21.88 -17.50 10.51
C CYS A 87 22.32 -16.86 9.19
N ARG A 88 21.50 -16.98 8.14
CA ARG A 88 21.81 -16.43 6.81
C ARG A 88 21.81 -14.90 6.82
N THR A 89 20.82 -14.26 7.49
CA THR A 89 20.79 -12.80 7.65
C THR A 89 22.04 -12.30 8.41
N ARG A 90 22.37 -12.91 9.56
CA ARG A 90 23.59 -12.53 10.32
C ARG A 90 24.86 -12.65 9.48
N ARG A 91 24.97 -13.70 8.65
CA ARG A 91 26.11 -13.88 7.74
C ARG A 91 26.21 -12.73 6.74
N GLN A 92 25.10 -12.35 6.10
CA GLN A 92 25.08 -11.22 5.15
C GLN A 92 25.40 -9.90 5.84
N LEU A 93 24.80 -9.61 6.99
CA LEU A 93 25.03 -8.37 7.73
C LEU A 93 26.48 -8.21 8.21
N ARG A 94 27.16 -9.32 8.57
CA ARG A 94 28.60 -9.28 8.91
C ARG A 94 29.47 -8.89 7.73
N GLN A 95 29.09 -9.25 6.50
CA GLN A 95 29.80 -8.89 5.28
C GLN A 95 29.52 -7.44 4.87
N ILE A 96 28.25 -7.02 4.92
CA ILE A 96 27.80 -5.69 4.49
C ILE A 96 28.23 -4.63 5.51
N LYS A 97 28.12 -4.92 6.82
CA LYS A 97 28.33 -3.99 7.93
C LYS A 97 27.48 -2.72 7.74
N PRO A 98 26.14 -2.84 7.74
CA PRO A 98 25.26 -1.71 7.49
C PRO A 98 25.30 -0.67 8.60
N ASP A 99 25.04 0.58 8.24
CA ASP A 99 24.81 1.69 9.17
C ASP A 99 23.36 1.66 9.68
N ALA A 100 22.39 1.30 8.80
CA ALA A 100 20.99 1.14 9.16
C ALA A 100 20.34 -0.07 8.45
N ILE A 101 19.37 -0.69 9.13
CA ILE A 101 18.60 -1.82 8.62
C ILE A 101 17.12 -1.47 8.74
N PHE A 102 16.43 -1.53 7.60
CA PHE A 102 14.97 -1.41 7.50
C PHE A 102 14.35 -2.80 7.60
N PHE A 103 13.53 -3.00 8.61
CA PHE A 103 12.75 -4.21 8.80
C PHE A 103 11.31 -3.95 8.37
N VAL A 104 10.82 -4.80 7.50
CA VAL A 104 9.47 -4.66 6.96
C VAL A 104 8.69 -5.94 7.28
N TRP A 105 7.38 -5.81 7.51
CA TRP A 105 6.48 -6.91 7.82
C TRP A 105 6.77 -7.68 9.11
N VAL A 106 5.99 -8.74 9.32
CA VAL A 106 6.01 -9.55 10.56
C VAL A 106 7.35 -10.25 10.75
N LEU A 107 7.93 -10.84 9.69
CA LEU A 107 9.24 -11.50 9.78
C LEU A 107 10.32 -10.48 10.15
N GLY A 108 10.28 -9.29 9.58
CA GLY A 108 11.17 -8.20 9.95
C GLY A 108 11.07 -7.86 11.44
N ALA A 109 9.85 -7.73 11.97
CA ALA A 109 9.63 -7.48 13.39
C ALA A 109 10.17 -8.62 14.28
N ILE A 110 9.98 -9.87 13.87
CA ILE A 110 10.53 -11.06 14.58
C ILE A 110 12.06 -11.00 14.65
N MET A 111 12.71 -10.49 13.61
CA MET A 111 14.16 -10.44 13.52
C MET A 111 14.80 -9.29 14.31
N LEU A 112 14.04 -8.23 14.64
CA LEU A 112 14.56 -7.04 15.34
C LEU A 112 15.45 -7.31 16.56
N PRO A 113 15.06 -8.19 17.52
CA PRO A 113 15.89 -8.45 18.70
C PRO A 113 17.16 -9.24 18.40
N PHE A 114 17.21 -9.95 17.28
CA PHE A 114 18.25 -10.93 17.03
C PHE A 114 19.34 -10.48 16.03
N VAL A 115 19.08 -9.43 15.25
CA VAL A 115 19.99 -8.99 14.18
C VAL A 115 20.28 -7.48 14.30
N GLY A 116 21.34 -7.03 13.61
CA GLY A 116 21.66 -5.61 13.48
C GLY A 116 22.96 -5.16 14.15
N GLY A 117 23.37 -5.76 15.27
CA GLY A 117 24.61 -5.36 15.97
C GLY A 117 24.59 -3.88 16.36
N LYS A 118 25.51 -3.05 15.78
CA LYS A 118 25.57 -1.60 15.97
C LYS A 118 24.74 -0.78 14.98
N ALA A 119 24.19 -1.44 13.95
CA ALA A 119 23.37 -0.77 12.93
C ALA A 119 22.07 -0.27 13.55
N ARG A 120 21.61 0.91 13.10
CA ARG A 120 20.29 1.43 13.48
C ARG A 120 19.18 0.55 12.91
N LYS A 121 18.20 0.23 13.74
CA LYS A 121 17.07 -0.64 13.40
C LYS A 121 15.83 0.19 13.18
N ILE A 122 15.40 0.29 11.93
CA ILE A 122 14.21 1.01 11.52
C ILE A 122 13.15 -0.02 11.19
N PHE A 123 12.02 0.02 11.88
CA PHE A 123 10.86 -0.81 11.53
C PHE A 123 9.86 0.00 10.72
N GLU A 124 9.54 -0.45 9.52
CA GLU A 124 8.53 0.17 8.67
C GLU A 124 7.19 -0.56 8.79
N SER A 125 6.19 0.12 9.32
CA SER A 125 4.82 -0.38 9.41
C SER A 125 3.99 0.14 8.25
N HIS A 126 3.60 -0.76 7.36
CA HIS A 126 2.78 -0.46 6.18
C HIS A 126 1.29 -0.80 6.36
N SER A 127 0.90 -1.24 7.55
CA SER A 127 -0.48 -1.56 7.91
C SER A 127 -0.77 -1.14 9.34
N SER A 128 -2.06 -1.05 9.70
CA SER A 128 -2.46 -0.85 11.10
C SER A 128 -1.98 -2.03 11.96
N LEU A 129 -1.43 -1.72 13.11
CA LEU A 129 -1.01 -2.72 14.09
C LEU A 129 -2.22 -3.54 14.56
N SER A 130 -3.35 -2.88 14.83
CA SER A 130 -4.58 -3.52 15.31
C SER A 130 -5.20 -4.49 14.30
N ASN A 131 -5.01 -4.24 13.00
CA ASN A 131 -5.51 -5.08 11.91
C ASN A 131 -4.51 -6.18 11.47
N THR A 132 -3.33 -6.23 12.11
CA THR A 132 -2.31 -7.21 11.78
C THR A 132 -2.46 -8.45 12.66
N PRO A 133 -2.47 -9.67 12.09
CA PRO A 133 -2.37 -10.88 12.88
C PRO A 133 -1.17 -10.82 13.83
N HIS A 134 -1.34 -11.30 15.05
CA HIS A 134 -0.28 -11.28 16.07
C HIS A 134 0.14 -9.88 16.57
N HIS A 135 -0.76 -8.89 16.55
CA HIS A 135 -0.48 -7.52 17.00
C HIS A 135 0.14 -7.42 18.41
N TYR A 136 -0.23 -8.32 19.34
CA TYR A 136 0.40 -8.36 20.67
C TYR A 136 1.89 -8.68 20.60
N PHE A 137 2.27 -9.60 19.71
CA PHE A 137 3.67 -9.92 19.49
C PHE A 137 4.44 -8.76 18.86
N LEU A 138 3.85 -8.10 17.88
CA LEU A 138 4.45 -6.91 17.27
C LEU A 138 4.68 -5.79 18.28
N ARG A 139 3.75 -5.59 19.23
CA ARG A 139 3.95 -4.65 20.35
C ARG A 139 5.11 -5.00 21.25
N LEU A 140 5.42 -6.30 21.46
CA LEU A 140 6.61 -6.69 22.18
C LEU A 140 7.88 -6.43 21.38
N MET A 141 7.83 -6.52 20.06
CA MET A 141 9.00 -6.33 19.20
C MET A 141 9.33 -4.86 18.98
N GLU A 142 8.35 -3.94 19.08
CA GLU A 142 8.57 -2.50 18.84
C GLU A 142 9.67 -1.90 19.73
N GLN A 143 9.82 -2.39 20.95
CA GLN A 143 10.88 -1.92 21.88
C GLN A 143 12.32 -2.20 21.40
N PHE A 144 12.49 -3.08 20.40
CA PHE A 144 13.80 -3.41 19.83
C PHE A 144 14.14 -2.59 18.58
N ALA A 145 13.22 -1.78 18.10
CA ALA A 145 13.47 -0.81 17.04
C ALA A 145 14.07 0.48 17.65
N ASP A 146 15.05 1.07 16.98
CA ASP A 146 15.54 2.40 17.32
C ASP A 146 14.56 3.46 16.85
N THR A 147 13.92 3.23 15.67
CA THR A 147 12.87 4.08 15.10
C THR A 147 11.80 3.21 14.46
N ILE A 148 10.56 3.61 14.62
CA ILE A 148 9.43 3.07 13.85
C ILE A 148 8.96 4.14 12.88
N VAL A 149 8.83 3.75 11.62
CA VAL A 149 8.24 4.60 10.58
C VAL A 149 6.86 4.06 10.22
N THR A 150 5.87 4.94 10.29
CA THR A 150 4.48 4.66 9.93
C THR A 150 4.05 5.55 8.78
N LEU A 151 2.93 5.22 8.15
CA LEU A 151 2.42 5.95 7.00
C LEU A 151 1.49 7.10 7.35
N THR A 152 0.91 7.09 8.57
CA THR A 152 -0.12 8.04 9.02
C THR A 152 0.06 8.38 10.49
N GLU A 153 -0.41 9.55 10.90
CA GLU A 153 -0.42 9.99 12.30
C GLU A 153 -1.28 9.06 13.18
N GLY A 154 -2.34 8.50 12.60
CA GLY A 154 -3.20 7.53 13.29
C GLY A 154 -2.43 6.26 13.64
N ASN A 155 -1.71 5.68 12.68
CA ASN A 155 -0.87 4.52 12.90
C ASN A 155 0.26 4.80 13.91
N ALA A 156 0.86 5.98 13.89
CA ALA A 156 1.92 6.33 14.81
C ALA A 156 1.47 6.23 16.29
N LYS A 157 0.22 6.58 16.58
CA LYS A 157 -0.36 6.51 17.92
C LYS A 157 -0.54 5.08 18.44
N GLU A 158 -0.51 4.07 17.57
CA GLU A 158 -0.60 2.68 17.99
C GLU A 158 0.70 2.17 18.64
N PHE A 159 1.86 2.75 18.28
CA PHE A 159 3.17 2.37 18.80
C PHE A 159 3.50 3.17 20.07
N LYS A 160 3.56 2.48 21.22
CA LYS A 160 3.69 3.11 22.54
C LYS A 160 5.00 2.80 23.26
N HIS A 161 5.72 1.78 22.79
CA HIS A 161 6.93 1.30 23.46
C HIS A 161 8.23 1.62 22.68
N CYS A 162 8.12 2.14 21.46
CA CYS A 162 9.24 2.71 20.75
C CYS A 162 9.40 4.19 21.12
N LYS A 163 10.65 4.63 21.34
CA LYS A 163 10.93 6.02 21.75
C LYS A 163 10.88 7.01 20.60
N ASP A 164 11.14 6.57 19.39
CA ASP A 164 11.15 7.40 18.18
C ASP A 164 10.18 6.80 17.14
N VAL A 165 9.04 7.46 16.98
CA VAL A 165 8.05 7.10 15.97
C VAL A 165 7.90 8.26 15.00
N ARG A 166 8.12 8.00 13.72
CA ARG A 166 8.07 8.99 12.65
C ARG A 166 6.99 8.66 11.64
N VAL A 167 6.35 9.68 11.11
CA VAL A 167 5.38 9.54 10.02
C VAL A 167 6.03 9.92 8.70
N ILE A 168 6.22 8.94 7.83
CA ILE A 168 6.72 9.14 6.47
C ILE A 168 5.76 8.43 5.53
N PRO A 169 4.86 9.17 4.86
CA PRO A 169 3.90 8.60 3.94
C PRO A 169 4.54 7.91 2.73
N ASN A 170 3.77 7.10 2.04
CA ASN A 170 4.18 6.64 0.72
C ASN A 170 4.14 7.80 -0.28
N TYR A 171 4.91 7.70 -1.34
CA TYR A 171 4.83 8.59 -2.48
C TYR A 171 4.07 7.96 -3.62
N THR A 172 3.57 8.80 -4.52
CA THR A 172 3.00 8.37 -5.80
C THR A 172 3.64 9.10 -6.97
N GLN A 173 3.47 8.53 -8.15
CA GLN A 173 3.86 9.16 -9.41
C GLN A 173 2.70 10.00 -9.94
N LYS A 174 3.03 11.07 -10.66
CA LYS A 174 2.02 11.82 -11.40
C LYS A 174 1.76 11.14 -12.74
N PRO A 175 0.51 11.11 -13.21
CA PRO A 175 0.20 10.66 -14.55
C PRO A 175 1.00 11.43 -15.62
N SER A 176 1.32 10.78 -16.72
CA SER A 176 1.93 11.43 -17.88
C SER A 176 0.96 12.41 -18.56
N LYS A 177 -0.32 12.06 -18.60
CA LYS A 177 -1.43 12.92 -19.04
C LYS A 177 -2.05 13.59 -17.82
N ARG A 178 -2.16 14.94 -17.85
CA ARG A 178 -2.64 15.74 -16.71
C ARG A 178 -4.01 16.36 -16.90
N VAL A 179 -4.70 16.04 -17.99
CA VAL A 179 -6.01 16.64 -18.28
C VAL A 179 -7.07 15.60 -18.04
N ILE A 180 -7.90 15.83 -17.01
CA ILE A 180 -9.10 15.06 -16.73
C ILE A 180 -10.28 15.72 -17.41
N ASP A 181 -11.06 14.90 -18.10
CA ASP A 181 -12.38 15.29 -18.56
C ASP A 181 -13.40 15.04 -17.45
N TYR A 182 -13.70 16.07 -16.67
CA TYR A 182 -14.67 15.97 -15.58
C TYR A 182 -16.12 15.80 -16.07
N SER A 183 -16.40 15.99 -17.37
CA SER A 183 -17.70 15.69 -17.96
C SER A 183 -17.89 14.20 -18.25
N ALA A 184 -16.79 13.43 -18.30
CA ALA A 184 -16.83 11.99 -18.55
C ALA A 184 -17.66 11.27 -17.47
N LYS A 185 -18.59 10.44 -17.89
CA LYS A 185 -19.45 9.66 -17.00
C LYS A 185 -18.83 8.28 -16.72
N ARG A 186 -17.62 8.31 -16.18
CA ARG A 186 -16.80 7.12 -15.92
C ARG A 186 -16.18 7.16 -14.52
N ALA A 187 -16.49 6.13 -13.74
CA ALA A 187 -15.91 5.89 -12.43
C ALA A 187 -14.85 4.78 -12.49
N ILE A 188 -13.81 4.89 -11.68
CA ILE A 188 -12.76 3.90 -11.53
C ILE A 188 -12.68 3.43 -10.08
N ALA A 189 -12.45 2.12 -9.90
CA ALA A 189 -12.03 1.53 -8.65
C ALA A 189 -10.80 0.65 -8.90
N VAL A 190 -9.82 0.66 -7.98
CA VAL A 190 -8.53 -0.01 -8.18
C VAL A 190 -8.13 -0.78 -6.92
N GLY A 191 -7.73 -2.03 -7.08
CA GLY A 191 -7.23 -2.83 -5.97
C GLY A 191 -7.21 -4.32 -6.26
N ARG A 192 -6.57 -5.09 -5.39
CA ARG A 192 -6.60 -6.54 -5.48
C ARG A 192 -8.02 -7.05 -5.24
N LEU A 193 -8.51 -7.97 -6.06
CA LEU A 193 -9.86 -8.54 -5.94
C LEU A 193 -9.91 -9.51 -4.75
N ASP A 194 -9.92 -8.97 -3.54
CA ASP A 194 -9.99 -9.69 -2.28
C ASP A 194 -11.04 -9.08 -1.33
N PRO A 195 -11.46 -9.79 -0.25
CA PRO A 195 -12.51 -9.32 0.64
C PRO A 195 -12.21 -7.95 1.28
N VAL A 196 -10.93 -7.62 1.51
CA VAL A 196 -10.55 -6.36 2.19
C VAL A 196 -10.90 -5.14 1.35
N LYS A 197 -10.93 -5.26 0.02
CA LYS A 197 -11.24 -4.15 -0.89
C LYS A 197 -12.73 -3.85 -1.03
N GLY A 198 -13.61 -4.81 -0.68
CA GLY A 198 -15.05 -4.60 -0.64
C GLY A 198 -15.69 -4.30 -2.00
N PHE A 199 -15.18 -4.89 -3.09
CA PHE A 199 -15.76 -4.67 -4.42
C PHE A 199 -17.13 -5.28 -4.56
N ASP A 200 -17.45 -6.32 -3.80
CA ASP A 200 -18.79 -6.91 -3.71
C ASP A 200 -19.84 -5.88 -3.25
N ARG A 201 -19.51 -5.10 -2.20
CA ARG A 201 -20.40 -4.03 -1.73
C ARG A 201 -20.43 -2.85 -2.70
N LEU A 202 -19.34 -2.55 -3.41
CA LEU A 202 -19.34 -1.52 -4.44
C LEU A 202 -20.30 -1.86 -5.57
N ILE A 203 -20.26 -3.09 -6.09
CA ILE A 203 -21.16 -3.58 -7.14
C ILE A 203 -22.62 -3.54 -6.67
N ARG A 204 -22.89 -3.94 -5.42
CA ARG A 204 -24.22 -3.87 -4.82
C ARG A 204 -24.74 -2.42 -4.72
N MET A 205 -23.89 -1.50 -4.25
CA MET A 205 -24.25 -0.09 -4.16
C MET A 205 -24.44 0.56 -5.53
N TRP A 206 -23.62 0.17 -6.52
CA TRP A 206 -23.76 0.63 -7.90
C TRP A 206 -25.12 0.22 -8.48
N LYS A 207 -25.55 -1.04 -8.28
CA LYS A 207 -26.86 -1.53 -8.72
C LYS A 207 -28.01 -0.68 -8.19
N ASN A 208 -27.95 -0.29 -6.92
CA ASN A 208 -29.01 0.50 -6.29
C ASN A 208 -29.11 1.93 -6.85
N THR A 209 -28.12 2.40 -7.59
CA THR A 209 -28.05 3.76 -8.16
C THR A 209 -28.14 3.77 -9.69
N GLU A 210 -28.14 2.61 -10.34
CA GLU A 210 -28.07 2.48 -11.80
C GLU A 210 -29.20 3.22 -12.52
N ASP A 211 -30.44 3.11 -12.03
CA ASP A 211 -31.60 3.77 -12.65
C ASP A 211 -31.48 5.31 -12.63
N LEU A 212 -30.70 5.86 -11.68
CA LEU A 212 -30.45 7.30 -11.55
C LEU A 212 -29.31 7.76 -12.45
N HIS A 213 -28.44 6.84 -12.90
CA HIS A 213 -27.17 7.12 -13.56
C HIS A 213 -26.87 6.11 -14.68
N ALA A 214 -27.89 5.77 -15.49
CA ALA A 214 -27.81 4.74 -16.54
C ALA A 214 -26.72 4.99 -17.60
N ASP A 215 -26.24 6.22 -17.72
CA ASP A 215 -25.19 6.61 -18.66
C ASP A 215 -23.78 6.60 -18.04
N TRP A 216 -23.64 6.18 -16.76
CA TRP A 216 -22.37 6.01 -16.11
C TRP A 216 -21.81 4.59 -16.24
N THR A 217 -20.49 4.48 -16.26
CA THR A 217 -19.80 3.18 -16.21
C THR A 217 -18.80 3.14 -15.06
N LEU A 218 -18.64 1.94 -14.48
CA LEU A 218 -17.65 1.63 -13.45
C LEU A 218 -16.65 0.61 -14.00
N ASP A 219 -15.39 0.98 -14.07
CA ASP A 219 -14.30 0.07 -14.38
C ASP A 219 -13.54 -0.28 -13.09
N ILE A 220 -13.42 -1.58 -12.79
CA ILE A 220 -12.69 -2.12 -11.63
C ILE A 220 -11.40 -2.75 -12.15
N PHE A 221 -10.25 -2.18 -11.73
CA PHE A 221 -8.92 -2.66 -12.08
C PHE A 221 -8.31 -3.48 -10.95
N GLY A 222 -7.74 -4.62 -11.31
CA GLY A 222 -7.02 -5.53 -10.44
C GLY A 222 -7.36 -6.98 -10.71
N GLU A 223 -6.62 -7.84 -10.05
CA GLU A 223 -6.79 -9.30 -10.08
C GLU A 223 -6.85 -9.83 -8.64
N GLY A 224 -7.39 -11.01 -8.44
CA GLY A 224 -7.43 -11.64 -7.13
C GLY A 224 -8.41 -12.81 -7.02
N PRO A 225 -8.45 -13.43 -5.83
CA PRO A 225 -9.23 -14.66 -5.64
C PRO A 225 -10.74 -14.51 -5.82
N LEU A 226 -11.29 -13.29 -5.72
CA LEU A 226 -12.73 -13.04 -5.85
C LEU A 226 -13.16 -12.71 -7.28
N GLU A 227 -12.30 -12.82 -8.30
CA GLU A 227 -12.63 -12.40 -9.67
C GLU A 227 -13.87 -13.10 -10.21
N ASP A 228 -13.96 -14.42 -10.08
CA ASP A 228 -15.08 -15.21 -10.57
C ASP A 228 -16.38 -14.88 -9.82
N GLU A 229 -16.31 -14.68 -8.50
CA GLU A 229 -17.46 -14.31 -7.67
C GLU A 229 -18.01 -12.93 -8.06
N LEU A 230 -17.11 -11.94 -8.23
CA LEU A 230 -17.49 -10.60 -8.65
C LEU A 230 -18.07 -10.59 -10.07
N ARG A 231 -17.50 -11.38 -10.98
CA ARG A 231 -18.03 -11.56 -12.34
C ARG A 231 -19.44 -12.14 -12.31
N GLN A 232 -19.69 -13.17 -11.50
CA GLN A 232 -21.03 -13.75 -11.31
C GLN A 232 -22.00 -12.73 -10.70
N GLN A 233 -21.56 -11.93 -9.72
CA GLN A 233 -22.37 -10.88 -9.12
C GLN A 233 -22.78 -9.82 -10.15
N ILE A 234 -21.87 -9.37 -11.01
CA ILE A 234 -22.16 -8.40 -12.09
C ILE A 234 -23.26 -8.97 -13.04
N VAL A 235 -23.10 -10.24 -13.46
CA VAL A 235 -24.06 -10.89 -14.35
C VAL A 235 -25.43 -11.06 -13.68
N SER A 236 -25.48 -11.60 -12.46
CA SER A 236 -26.72 -11.83 -11.73
C SER A 236 -27.45 -10.54 -11.35
N SER A 237 -26.72 -9.43 -11.23
CA SER A 237 -27.27 -8.10 -10.97
C SER A 237 -27.66 -7.35 -12.26
N HIS A 238 -27.49 -7.93 -13.44
CA HIS A 238 -27.74 -7.30 -14.75
C HIS A 238 -26.91 -6.04 -15.01
N LEU A 239 -25.65 -5.99 -14.53
CA LEU A 239 -24.76 -4.84 -14.62
C LEU A 239 -23.68 -4.95 -15.73
N THR A 240 -23.79 -5.91 -16.64
CA THR A 240 -22.77 -6.20 -17.66
C THR A 240 -22.47 -5.03 -18.60
N ASP A 241 -23.40 -4.11 -18.77
CA ASP A 241 -23.24 -2.94 -19.62
C ASP A 241 -22.59 -1.76 -18.88
N SER A 242 -22.76 -1.68 -17.55
CA SER A 242 -22.31 -0.54 -16.73
C SER A 242 -21.10 -0.86 -15.84
N VAL A 243 -20.82 -2.14 -15.47
CA VAL A 243 -19.69 -2.52 -14.60
C VAL A 243 -18.76 -3.51 -15.31
N ARG A 244 -17.44 -3.24 -15.29
CA ARG A 244 -16.44 -4.06 -15.99
C ARG A 244 -15.25 -4.36 -15.06
N LEU A 245 -14.88 -5.65 -14.97
CA LEU A 245 -13.59 -6.07 -14.43
C LEU A 245 -12.53 -5.96 -15.53
N ARG A 246 -11.56 -5.08 -15.34
CA ARG A 246 -10.53 -4.73 -16.35
C ARG A 246 -9.25 -5.55 -16.23
N GLY A 247 -9.13 -6.35 -15.16
CA GLY A 247 -7.87 -7.05 -14.86
C GLY A 247 -6.76 -6.12 -14.38
N TYR A 248 -5.54 -6.61 -14.40
CA TYR A 248 -4.36 -5.84 -14.04
C TYR A 248 -3.98 -4.85 -15.16
N SER A 249 -3.49 -3.68 -14.78
CA SER A 249 -2.93 -2.68 -15.68
C SER A 249 -1.49 -2.35 -15.30
N ASP A 250 -0.56 -2.48 -16.25
CA ASP A 250 0.84 -2.10 -16.05
C ASP A 250 1.03 -0.60 -15.88
N ASN A 251 0.07 0.20 -16.36
CA ASN A 251 0.11 1.65 -16.32
C ASN A 251 -1.15 2.25 -15.68
N ILE A 252 -1.53 1.75 -14.52
CA ILE A 252 -2.72 2.19 -13.79
C ILE A 252 -2.70 3.71 -13.51
N ILE A 253 -1.52 4.29 -13.33
CA ILE A 253 -1.38 5.72 -13.04
C ILE A 253 -1.92 6.58 -14.19
N ASP A 254 -1.66 6.20 -15.43
CA ASP A 254 -2.18 6.94 -16.59
C ASP A 254 -3.65 6.61 -16.88
N GLU A 255 -4.13 5.42 -16.45
CA GLU A 255 -5.54 5.07 -16.58
C GLU A 255 -6.46 6.02 -15.82
N TYR A 256 -6.04 6.52 -14.65
CA TYR A 256 -6.87 7.46 -13.88
C TYR A 256 -7.32 8.67 -14.71
N SER A 257 -6.54 9.11 -15.69
CA SER A 257 -6.88 10.26 -16.56
C SER A 257 -8.07 10.03 -17.49
N ASN A 258 -8.53 8.78 -17.64
CA ASN A 258 -9.67 8.41 -18.46
C ASN A 258 -11.00 8.44 -17.68
N TYR A 259 -10.99 8.82 -16.41
CA TYR A 259 -12.13 8.78 -15.49
C TYR A 259 -12.35 10.15 -14.85
N SER A 260 -13.54 10.34 -14.26
CA SER A 260 -13.90 11.60 -13.59
C SER A 260 -14.14 11.43 -12.08
N VAL A 261 -14.26 10.21 -11.58
CA VAL A 261 -14.48 9.86 -10.16
C VAL A 261 -13.72 8.58 -9.81
N HIS A 262 -13.09 8.56 -8.64
CA HIS A 262 -12.54 7.37 -8.03
C HIS A 262 -13.45 6.89 -6.88
N LEU A 263 -13.72 5.58 -6.83
CA LEU A 263 -14.54 4.95 -5.79
C LEU A 263 -13.69 3.95 -5.00
N MET A 264 -13.71 4.06 -3.68
CA MET A 264 -12.95 3.17 -2.81
C MET A 264 -13.79 2.66 -1.65
N THR A 265 -13.97 1.35 -1.60
CA THR A 265 -14.83 0.67 -0.63
C THR A 265 -14.07 -0.25 0.31
N SER A 266 -12.78 -0.05 0.53
CA SER A 266 -11.96 -0.92 1.38
C SER A 266 -12.45 -0.95 2.83
N HIS A 267 -12.36 -2.12 3.46
CA HIS A 267 -12.61 -2.29 4.88
C HIS A 267 -11.42 -1.83 5.74
N ALA A 268 -10.20 -1.99 5.22
CA ALA A 268 -8.98 -1.59 5.91
C ALA A 268 -7.85 -1.34 4.92
N GLU A 269 -6.99 -0.38 5.24
CA GLU A 269 -5.77 -0.05 4.49
C GLU A 269 -4.65 0.38 5.45
N GLY A 270 -3.42 0.43 4.93
CA GLY A 270 -2.32 1.08 5.64
C GLY A 270 -2.34 2.60 5.45
N GLN A 271 -2.51 3.05 4.20
CA GLN A 271 -2.65 4.46 3.82
C GLN A 271 -3.61 4.64 2.64
N GLY A 272 -3.78 3.58 1.81
CA GLY A 272 -4.55 3.67 0.57
C GLY A 272 -3.76 4.30 -0.58
N LEU A 273 -2.79 3.58 -1.13
CA LEU A 273 -1.99 4.05 -2.27
C LEU A 273 -2.86 4.52 -3.43
N VAL A 274 -3.97 3.85 -3.69
CA VAL A 274 -4.91 4.20 -4.75
C VAL A 274 -5.57 5.57 -4.53
N LEU A 275 -5.73 6.02 -3.26
CA LEU A 275 -6.18 7.39 -2.97
C LEU A 275 -5.11 8.43 -3.33
N LEU A 276 -3.83 8.13 -3.04
CA LEU A 276 -2.72 8.99 -3.43
C LEU A 276 -2.60 9.09 -4.95
N GLU A 277 -2.82 7.99 -5.65
CA GLU A 277 -2.79 7.91 -7.11
C GLU A 277 -3.94 8.72 -7.73
N ALA A 278 -5.17 8.52 -7.25
CA ALA A 278 -6.33 9.30 -7.67
C ALA A 278 -6.14 10.79 -7.38
N GLN A 279 -5.61 11.16 -6.21
CA GLN A 279 -5.28 12.53 -5.85
C GLN A 279 -4.23 13.13 -6.80
N ALA A 280 -3.15 12.39 -7.10
CA ALA A 280 -2.10 12.85 -8.01
C ALA A 280 -2.58 13.00 -9.46
N ALA A 281 -3.60 12.23 -9.85
CA ALA A 281 -4.28 12.35 -11.13
C ALA A 281 -5.28 13.52 -11.17
N GLY A 282 -5.70 14.05 -10.02
CA GLY A 282 -6.74 15.08 -9.92
C GLY A 282 -8.17 14.52 -9.91
N LEU A 283 -8.34 13.25 -9.55
CA LEU A 283 -9.66 12.64 -9.41
C LEU A 283 -10.23 12.86 -8.01
N PRO A 284 -11.46 13.37 -7.87
CA PRO A 284 -12.17 13.32 -6.60
C PRO A 284 -12.48 11.87 -6.23
N SER A 285 -12.32 11.53 -4.95
CA SER A 285 -12.60 10.21 -4.44
C SER A 285 -13.85 10.20 -3.57
N VAL A 286 -14.71 9.18 -3.73
CA VAL A 286 -15.68 8.79 -2.70
C VAL A 286 -15.11 7.58 -1.99
N THR A 287 -14.89 7.68 -0.69
CA THR A 287 -14.25 6.62 0.08
C THR A 287 -14.88 6.45 1.46
N PHE A 288 -14.91 5.23 1.98
CA PHE A 288 -15.14 5.03 3.39
C PHE A 288 -13.99 5.58 4.22
N ASN A 289 -14.31 6.08 5.40
CA ASN A 289 -13.31 6.51 6.39
C ASN A 289 -12.82 5.29 7.18
N PHE A 290 -12.03 4.43 6.53
CA PHE A 290 -11.35 3.34 7.22
C PHE A 290 -10.37 3.87 8.25
N GLN A 291 -10.05 3.06 9.23
CA GLN A 291 -9.41 3.44 10.50
C GLN A 291 -8.21 4.40 10.35
N PHE A 292 -7.33 4.19 9.35
CA PHE A 292 -6.17 5.04 9.11
C PHE A 292 -5.94 5.22 7.60
N GLY A 293 -5.63 6.43 7.18
CA GLY A 293 -5.21 6.76 5.82
C GLY A 293 -6.25 7.51 5.00
N ALA A 294 -7.55 7.16 5.07
CA ALA A 294 -8.56 7.85 4.27
C ALA A 294 -8.61 9.36 4.59
N SER A 295 -8.73 9.71 5.87
CA SER A 295 -8.76 11.11 6.32
C SER A 295 -7.42 11.85 6.24
N ASP A 296 -6.30 11.13 6.04
CA ASP A 296 -4.99 11.75 5.81
C ASP A 296 -4.85 12.25 4.36
N VAL A 297 -5.57 11.61 3.43
CA VAL A 297 -5.53 11.92 1.99
C VAL A 297 -6.75 12.71 1.55
N VAL A 298 -7.95 12.32 2.02
CA VAL A 298 -9.22 12.95 1.65
C VAL A 298 -9.72 13.84 2.78
N THR A 299 -9.79 15.14 2.50
CA THR A 299 -10.48 16.11 3.35
C THR A 299 -11.91 16.25 2.82
N ASN A 300 -12.87 15.80 3.64
CA ASN A 300 -14.29 15.78 3.24
C ASN A 300 -14.74 17.13 2.68
N GLU A 301 -15.51 17.12 1.60
CA GLU A 301 -16.04 18.28 0.86
C GLU A 301 -14.98 19.16 0.17
N SER A 302 -13.70 18.99 0.47
CA SER A 302 -12.61 19.76 -0.11
C SER A 302 -12.06 19.11 -1.39
N ASN A 303 -11.54 17.88 -1.26
CA ASN A 303 -10.91 17.14 -2.35
C ASN A 303 -11.52 15.77 -2.62
N GLY A 304 -12.64 15.46 -1.96
CA GLY A 304 -13.39 14.22 -2.10
C GLY A 304 -14.52 14.13 -1.07
N LEU A 305 -15.21 13.00 -1.04
CA LEU A 305 -16.28 12.71 -0.09
C LEU A 305 -15.87 11.55 0.81
N LEU A 306 -15.80 11.83 2.11
CA LEU A 306 -15.40 10.87 3.14
C LEU A 306 -16.64 10.39 3.89
N VAL A 307 -16.95 9.11 3.79
CA VAL A 307 -18.16 8.50 4.35
C VAL A 307 -17.79 7.68 5.59
N ALA A 308 -18.64 7.67 6.60
CA ALA A 308 -18.43 6.82 7.76
C ALA A 308 -18.27 5.35 7.36
N GLN A 309 -17.35 4.64 8.05
CA GLN A 309 -17.06 3.24 7.73
C GLN A 309 -18.35 2.40 7.79
N ASP A 310 -18.56 1.59 6.75
CA ASP A 310 -19.69 0.67 6.59
C ASP A 310 -21.09 1.32 6.44
N ASP A 311 -21.19 2.65 6.33
CA ASP A 311 -22.44 3.34 5.99
C ASP A 311 -22.67 3.31 4.46
N GLU A 312 -23.19 2.19 3.96
CA GLU A 312 -23.46 2.01 2.54
C GLU A 312 -24.49 2.99 1.99
N ILE A 313 -25.46 3.42 2.82
CA ILE A 313 -26.51 4.37 2.39
C ILE A 313 -25.87 5.75 2.16
N ALA A 314 -25.07 6.23 3.08
CA ALA A 314 -24.36 7.50 2.93
C ALA A 314 -23.34 7.44 1.76
N PHE A 315 -22.71 6.27 1.52
CA PHE A 315 -21.83 6.08 0.37
C PHE A 315 -22.56 6.21 -0.96
N GLN A 316 -23.74 5.57 -1.09
CA GLN A 316 -24.60 5.69 -2.28
C GLN A 316 -25.01 7.15 -2.51
N GLN A 317 -25.41 7.87 -1.45
CA GLN A 317 -25.75 9.29 -1.57
C GLN A 317 -24.56 10.15 -2.00
N ALA A 318 -23.38 9.90 -1.46
CA ALA A 318 -22.14 10.58 -1.85
C ALA A 318 -21.77 10.28 -3.30
N MET A 319 -21.91 9.01 -3.72
CA MET A 319 -21.68 8.58 -5.09
C MET A 319 -22.64 9.26 -6.06
N CYS A 320 -23.93 9.26 -5.78
CA CYS A 320 -24.94 9.96 -6.61
C CYS A 320 -24.65 11.47 -6.68
N ARG A 321 -24.30 12.09 -5.56
CA ARG A 321 -23.97 13.52 -5.53
C ARG A 321 -22.81 13.86 -6.47
N ILE A 322 -21.69 13.14 -6.35
CA ILE A 322 -20.51 13.43 -7.16
C ILE A 322 -20.74 13.11 -8.65
N MET A 323 -21.55 12.10 -8.97
CA MET A 323 -21.92 11.76 -10.33
C MET A 323 -22.81 12.84 -10.96
N ASN A 324 -23.66 13.51 -10.19
CA ASN A 324 -24.55 14.55 -10.66
C ASN A 324 -23.90 15.94 -10.84
N SER A 325 -22.74 16.18 -10.20
CA SER A 325 -22.12 17.51 -10.19
C SER A 325 -20.75 17.52 -10.87
N GLU A 326 -20.70 17.93 -12.13
CA GLU A 326 -19.42 18.18 -12.83
C GLU A 326 -18.61 19.28 -12.14
N GLU A 327 -19.27 20.30 -11.62
CA GLU A 327 -18.64 21.40 -10.90
C GLU A 327 -17.91 20.89 -9.64
N ASP A 328 -18.56 20.04 -8.84
CA ASP A 328 -17.93 19.43 -7.67
C ASP A 328 -16.74 18.54 -8.09
N ARG A 329 -16.89 17.71 -9.15
CA ARG A 329 -15.79 16.89 -9.66
C ARG A 329 -14.59 17.74 -10.04
N LYS A 330 -14.80 18.82 -10.76
CA LYS A 330 -13.74 19.74 -11.19
C LYS A 330 -13.09 20.44 -10.00
N ARG A 331 -13.88 21.04 -9.12
CA ARG A 331 -13.41 21.77 -7.94
C ARG A 331 -12.57 20.87 -7.03
N MET A 332 -13.08 19.67 -6.70
CA MET A 332 -12.39 18.70 -5.85
C MET A 332 -11.15 18.13 -6.55
N GLY A 333 -11.20 17.94 -7.86
CA GLY A 333 -10.07 17.47 -8.66
C GLY A 333 -8.92 18.48 -8.72
N GLU A 334 -9.20 19.76 -8.91
CA GLU A 334 -8.20 20.84 -8.87
C GLU A 334 -7.54 20.92 -7.47
N GLU A 335 -8.32 20.76 -6.41
CA GLU A 335 -7.80 20.72 -5.05
C GLU A 335 -6.93 19.48 -4.80
N ASN A 336 -7.28 18.32 -5.37
CA ASN A 336 -6.46 17.13 -5.35
C ASN A 336 -5.08 17.36 -5.98
N LEU A 337 -5.03 17.98 -7.15
CA LEU A 337 -3.76 18.32 -7.81
C LEU A 337 -2.90 19.25 -6.94
N ARG A 338 -3.52 20.24 -6.28
CA ARG A 338 -2.82 21.15 -5.37
C ARG A 338 -2.24 20.42 -4.16
N GLN A 339 -3.00 19.52 -3.54
CA GLN A 339 -2.59 18.81 -2.34
C GLN A 339 -1.59 17.67 -2.63
N SER A 340 -1.59 17.11 -3.84
CA SER A 340 -0.74 15.96 -4.21
C SER A 340 0.75 16.25 -4.14
N CYS A 341 1.17 17.54 -4.14
CA CYS A 341 2.59 17.91 -4.08
C CYS A 341 3.30 17.41 -2.83
N ARG A 342 2.58 17.18 -1.72
CA ARG A 342 3.14 16.65 -0.47
C ARG A 342 3.50 15.16 -0.56
N TYR A 343 2.93 14.41 -1.51
CA TYR A 343 3.16 12.98 -1.71
C TYR A 343 4.03 12.69 -2.95
N THR A 344 4.75 13.68 -3.45
CA THR A 344 5.69 13.45 -4.55
C THR A 344 6.89 12.65 -4.06
N LYS A 345 7.53 11.90 -4.98
CA LYS A 345 8.77 11.17 -4.68
C LYS A 345 9.82 12.08 -4.04
N VAL A 346 10.01 13.29 -4.58
CA VAL A 346 10.98 14.27 -4.06
C VAL A 346 10.67 14.66 -2.61
N SER A 347 9.39 14.98 -2.32
CA SER A 347 8.96 15.36 -0.96
C SER A 347 9.20 14.24 0.04
N ILE A 348 8.85 13.01 -0.31
CA ILE A 348 8.97 11.86 0.59
C ILE A 348 10.42 11.40 0.76
N ILE A 349 11.22 11.37 -0.31
CA ILE A 349 12.64 11.02 -0.21
C ILE A 349 13.41 12.05 0.62
N LYS A 350 13.00 13.33 0.61
CA LYS A 350 13.54 14.34 1.52
C LYS A 350 13.32 13.98 2.99
N LEU A 351 12.12 13.52 3.37
CA LEU A 351 11.82 13.06 4.75
C LEU A 351 12.69 11.86 5.15
N TRP A 352 12.89 10.91 4.24
CA TRP A 352 13.81 9.80 4.47
C TRP A 352 15.27 10.25 4.65
N ASN A 353 15.70 11.23 3.87
CA ASN A 353 17.06 11.80 4.00
C ASN A 353 17.23 12.52 5.35
N GLU A 354 16.21 13.24 5.81
CA GLU A 354 16.22 13.89 7.13
C GLU A 354 16.34 12.84 8.25
N LEU A 355 15.54 11.79 8.22
CA LEU A 355 15.63 10.67 9.17
C LEU A 355 17.02 10.04 9.18
N LEU A 356 17.61 9.77 8.01
CA LEU A 356 18.92 9.12 7.91
C LEU A 356 20.07 10.02 8.39
N LYS A 357 19.95 11.34 8.28
CA LYS A 357 20.93 12.29 8.81
C LYS A 357 21.01 12.26 10.33
N ASP A 358 19.91 11.95 11.03
CA ASP A 358 19.92 11.80 12.49
C ASP A 358 20.82 10.63 12.95
N TYR A 359 21.28 9.78 12.02
CA TYR A 359 22.12 8.60 12.29
C TYR A 359 23.55 8.70 11.74
N SER A 360 23.90 9.83 11.12
CA SER A 360 25.19 10.06 10.45
C SER A 360 26.28 10.54 11.42
#